data_ca6b8688065bae689825fc2617674923
#
_entry.id   ca6b8688065bae689825fc2617674923
#
_cell.length_a   1.000
_cell.length_b   1.000
_cell.length_c   1.000
_cell.angle_alpha   90.00
_cell.angle_beta   90.00
_cell.angle_gamma   90.00
#
_symmetry.space_group_name_H-M   'P 1'
#
loop_
_entity.id
_entity.type
_entity.pdbx_description
1 polymer ?
#
loop_
_entity_poly.entity_id
_entity_poly.type
_entity_poly.pdbx_seq_one_letter_code
_entity_poly.pdbx_strand_id
1 'polypeptide(L)'
;MGNKLKFGLLGALGYIAPRHIQAINNISADLKCVSDLDFNSAQKKEFLSKNIETLDSLEEMIKFHQKDNLDYISICTPNHLHTDQIITCLENDINVICEKPLALSVSDLDRIRKSESVSAAKVFTIMQLRFHESIIQLKQNMTSQKSDEKHEVIPVSYTHLRAHETYPH
;
A
#
# COMPACT_ATOMS: atom_id res chain seq x y z
N MET A 1 -20.84 -1.15 -19.39
CA MET A 1 -20.11 -1.74 -18.26
C MET A 1 -18.83 -0.91 -18.08
N GLY A 2 -18.64 -0.27 -16.92
CA GLY A 2 -17.39 0.48 -16.68
C GLY A 2 -16.19 -0.47 -16.63
N ASN A 3 -15.03 -0.02 -17.11
CA ASN A 3 -13.79 -0.79 -16.97
C ASN A 3 -13.50 -1.00 -15.50
N LYS A 4 -13.21 -2.24 -15.09
CA LYS A 4 -12.74 -2.54 -13.75
C LYS A 4 -11.34 -1.98 -13.55
N LEU A 5 -11.06 -1.47 -12.35
CA LEU A 5 -9.71 -1.04 -11.97
C LEU A 5 -8.76 -2.25 -11.94
N LYS A 6 -7.54 -2.06 -12.43
CA LYS A 6 -6.50 -3.08 -12.52
C LYS A 6 -5.38 -2.78 -11.53
N PHE A 7 -5.05 -3.77 -10.72
CA PHE A 7 -4.04 -3.65 -9.68
C PHE A 7 -2.85 -4.58 -9.92
N GLY A 8 -1.64 -4.06 -9.62
CA GLY A 8 -0.47 -4.84 -9.28
C GLY A 8 -0.24 -4.82 -7.76
N LEU A 9 0.45 -5.83 -7.21
CA LEU A 9 0.80 -5.86 -5.80
C LEU A 9 2.26 -6.32 -5.60
N LEU A 10 3.06 -5.49 -4.95
CA LEU A 10 4.44 -5.77 -4.55
C LEU A 10 4.49 -6.27 -3.10
N GLY A 11 5.30 -7.29 -2.83
CA GLY A 11 5.42 -7.91 -1.50
C GLY A 11 4.23 -8.83 -1.20
N ALA A 12 3.85 -9.67 -2.17
CA ALA A 12 2.64 -10.49 -2.12
C ALA A 12 2.64 -11.58 -1.05
N LEU A 13 3.81 -11.97 -0.54
CA LEU A 13 3.96 -12.93 0.56
C LEU A 13 4.04 -12.25 1.93
N GLY A 14 4.08 -10.91 1.97
CA GLY A 14 4.11 -10.14 3.22
C GLY A 14 2.85 -10.30 4.05
N TYR A 15 2.99 -10.15 5.38
CA TYR A 15 1.89 -10.30 6.35
C TYR A 15 0.65 -9.47 6.02
N ILE A 16 0.82 -8.26 5.46
CA ILE A 16 -0.29 -7.34 5.17
C ILE A 16 -0.93 -7.58 3.79
N ALA A 17 -0.22 -8.23 2.87
CA ALA A 17 -0.66 -8.44 1.49
C ALA A 17 -2.05 -9.09 1.35
N PRO A 18 -2.44 -10.11 2.15
CA PRO A 18 -3.77 -10.71 2.08
C PRO A 18 -4.89 -9.69 2.31
N ARG A 19 -4.68 -8.66 3.15
CA ARG A 19 -5.67 -7.60 3.39
C ARG A 19 -5.85 -6.70 2.18
N HIS A 20 -4.75 -6.39 1.47
CA HIS A 20 -4.81 -5.64 0.21
C HIS A 20 -5.53 -6.45 -0.88
N ILE A 21 -5.21 -7.73 -1.03
CA ILE A 21 -5.88 -8.62 -1.97
C ILE A 21 -7.40 -8.68 -1.67
N GLN A 22 -7.76 -8.83 -0.40
CA GLN A 22 -9.17 -8.82 0.01
C GLN A 22 -9.85 -7.48 -0.30
N ALA A 23 -9.18 -6.35 -0.05
CA ALA A 23 -9.72 -5.02 -0.33
C ALA A 23 -9.95 -4.81 -1.84
N ILE A 24 -9.00 -5.23 -2.70
CA ILE A 24 -9.12 -5.19 -4.16
C ILE A 24 -10.34 -6.02 -4.62
N ASN A 25 -10.50 -7.22 -4.08
CA ASN A 25 -11.64 -8.08 -4.40
C ASN A 25 -12.97 -7.47 -3.94
N ASN A 26 -13.02 -6.86 -2.75
CA ASN A 26 -14.24 -6.27 -2.19
C ASN A 26 -14.78 -5.10 -3.04
N ILE A 27 -13.91 -4.37 -3.73
CA ILE A 27 -14.33 -3.31 -4.66
C ILE A 27 -14.56 -3.83 -6.08
N SER A 28 -14.53 -5.15 -6.28
CA SER A 28 -14.68 -5.80 -7.59
C SER A 28 -13.65 -5.35 -8.62
N ALA A 29 -12.46 -4.95 -8.18
CA ALA A 29 -11.32 -4.65 -9.04
C ALA A 29 -10.57 -5.95 -9.41
N ASP A 30 -9.72 -5.88 -10.44
CA ASP A 30 -8.93 -7.00 -10.93
C ASP A 30 -7.49 -6.89 -10.41
N LEU A 31 -7.04 -7.86 -9.61
CA LEU A 31 -5.62 -8.06 -9.32
C LEU A 31 -5.01 -8.80 -10.52
N LYS A 32 -4.19 -8.12 -11.30
CA LYS A 32 -3.62 -8.62 -12.55
C LYS A 32 -2.29 -9.33 -12.36
N CYS A 33 -1.44 -8.79 -11.49
CA CYS A 33 -0.13 -9.35 -11.23
C CYS A 33 0.31 -9.10 -9.79
N VAL A 34 1.22 -9.97 -9.34
CA VAL A 34 1.86 -9.87 -8.03
C VAL A 34 3.36 -10.08 -8.15
N SER A 35 4.15 -9.47 -7.27
CA SER A 35 5.58 -9.68 -7.19
C SER A 35 6.04 -9.93 -5.76
N ASP A 36 6.95 -10.89 -5.61
CA ASP A 36 7.70 -11.13 -4.38
C ASP A 36 9.02 -11.82 -4.73
N LEU A 37 10.05 -11.62 -3.90
CA LEU A 37 11.38 -12.19 -4.12
C LEU A 37 11.43 -13.69 -3.80
N ASP A 38 10.54 -14.17 -2.92
CA ASP A 38 10.61 -15.51 -2.33
C ASP A 38 9.51 -16.47 -2.83
N PHE A 39 8.92 -16.20 -3.99
CA PHE A 39 7.90 -17.09 -4.55
C PHE A 39 8.45 -18.50 -4.82
N ASN A 40 7.87 -19.49 -4.17
CA ASN A 40 8.06 -20.88 -4.55
C ASN A 40 7.09 -21.32 -5.66
N SER A 41 7.37 -22.49 -6.25
CA SER A 41 6.58 -23.01 -7.39
C SER A 41 5.11 -23.26 -7.07
N ALA A 42 4.77 -23.58 -5.81
CA ALA A 42 3.39 -23.83 -5.41
C ALA A 42 2.60 -22.54 -5.33
N GLN A 43 3.19 -21.48 -4.74
CA GLN A 43 2.60 -20.14 -4.66
C GLN A 43 2.41 -19.52 -6.04
N LYS A 44 3.42 -19.64 -6.94
CA LYS A 44 3.28 -19.20 -8.35
C LYS A 44 2.09 -19.89 -9.04
N LYS A 45 1.95 -21.22 -8.86
CA LYS A 45 0.82 -21.97 -9.42
C LYS A 45 -0.52 -21.53 -8.83
N GLU A 46 -0.58 -21.21 -7.54
CA GLU A 46 -1.81 -20.73 -6.90
C GLU A 46 -2.28 -19.41 -7.51
N PHE A 47 -1.39 -18.43 -7.67
CA PHE A 47 -1.74 -17.15 -8.30
C PHE A 47 -2.15 -17.33 -9.76
N LEU A 48 -1.40 -18.12 -10.52
CA LEU A 48 -1.72 -18.42 -11.92
C LEU A 48 -3.08 -19.11 -12.08
N SER A 49 -3.48 -19.98 -11.15
CA SER A 49 -4.81 -20.63 -11.17
C SER A 49 -5.95 -19.62 -11.01
N LYS A 50 -5.68 -18.45 -10.47
CA LYS A 50 -6.61 -17.32 -10.30
C LYS A 50 -6.48 -16.28 -11.43
N ASN A 51 -5.74 -16.57 -12.50
CA ASN A 51 -5.39 -15.66 -13.60
C ASN A 51 -4.61 -14.40 -13.11
N ILE A 52 -3.79 -14.54 -12.08
CA ILE A 52 -2.91 -13.51 -11.55
C ILE A 52 -1.48 -13.87 -11.96
N GLU A 53 -0.81 -12.98 -12.71
CA GLU A 53 0.55 -13.20 -13.15
C GLU A 53 1.53 -12.97 -11.99
N THR A 54 2.55 -13.84 -11.87
CA THR A 54 3.61 -13.70 -10.87
C THR A 54 4.87 -13.20 -11.52
N LEU A 55 5.41 -12.11 -11.00
CA LEU A 55 6.56 -11.39 -11.51
C LEU A 55 7.68 -11.40 -10.47
N ASP A 56 8.92 -11.43 -10.93
CA ASP A 56 10.07 -11.56 -10.03
C ASP A 56 10.61 -10.17 -9.58
N SER A 57 10.11 -9.06 -10.15
CA SER A 57 10.57 -7.71 -9.76
C SER A 57 9.56 -6.60 -10.11
N LEU A 58 9.82 -5.38 -9.58
CA LEU A 58 9.08 -4.17 -9.95
C LEU A 58 9.30 -3.83 -11.44
N GLU A 59 10.50 -4.01 -11.97
CA GLU A 59 10.80 -3.74 -13.37
C GLU A 59 9.96 -4.61 -14.32
N GLU A 60 9.73 -5.86 -13.96
CA GLU A 60 8.81 -6.73 -14.69
C GLU A 60 7.35 -6.25 -14.58
N MET A 61 6.96 -5.73 -13.40
CA MET A 61 5.62 -5.16 -13.22
C MET A 61 5.43 -3.88 -14.04
N ILE A 62 6.45 -3.05 -14.19
CA ILE A 62 6.43 -1.90 -15.11
C ILE A 62 6.29 -2.36 -16.56
N LYS A 63 7.04 -3.39 -16.98
CA LYS A 63 6.87 -3.98 -18.33
C LYS A 63 5.48 -4.57 -18.54
N PHE A 64 4.90 -5.17 -17.51
CA PHE A 64 3.52 -5.66 -17.53
C PHE A 64 2.54 -4.49 -17.72
N HIS A 65 2.70 -3.40 -16.93
CA HIS A 65 1.89 -2.19 -17.06
C HIS A 65 1.89 -1.63 -18.49
N GLN A 66 3.04 -1.59 -19.18
CA GLN A 66 3.16 -1.12 -20.55
C GLN A 66 2.31 -1.94 -21.55
N LYS A 67 1.93 -3.18 -21.21
CA LYS A 67 1.09 -4.06 -22.04
C LYS A 67 -0.38 -4.05 -21.63
N ASP A 68 -0.68 -3.98 -20.34
CA ASP A 68 -2.04 -4.14 -19.80
C ASP A 68 -2.44 -3.04 -18.80
N ASN A 69 -1.88 -1.87 -18.88
CA ASN A 69 -2.23 -0.66 -18.12
C ASN A 69 -2.80 -0.93 -16.72
N LEU A 70 -1.93 -0.97 -15.70
CA LEU A 70 -2.34 -1.01 -14.31
C LEU A 70 -2.81 0.39 -13.89
N ASP A 71 -3.94 0.48 -13.20
CA ASP A 71 -4.42 1.73 -12.61
C ASP A 71 -3.68 2.04 -11.30
N TYR A 72 -3.32 1.00 -10.53
CA TYR A 72 -2.65 1.11 -9.24
C TYR A 72 -1.62 -0.01 -9.04
N ILE A 73 -0.53 0.34 -8.35
CA ILE A 73 0.35 -0.65 -7.70
C ILE A 73 0.23 -0.49 -6.18
N SER A 74 -0.09 -1.60 -5.50
CA SER A 74 -0.13 -1.68 -4.05
C SER A 74 1.23 -2.16 -3.53
N ILE A 75 1.89 -1.37 -2.65
CA ILE A 75 3.23 -1.64 -2.11
C ILE A 75 3.08 -2.15 -0.68
N CYS A 76 3.43 -3.43 -0.48
CA CYS A 76 3.41 -4.16 0.79
C CYS A 76 4.80 -4.70 1.16
N THR A 77 5.84 -4.19 0.54
CA THR A 77 7.25 -4.56 0.75
C THR A 77 7.80 -4.03 2.07
N PRO A 78 9.03 -4.39 2.47
CA PRO A 78 9.71 -3.78 3.61
C PRO A 78 9.88 -2.28 3.46
N ASN A 79 9.74 -1.54 4.56
CA ASN A 79 9.66 -0.07 4.62
C ASN A 79 10.82 0.66 3.90
N HIS A 80 12.03 0.10 3.93
CA HIS A 80 13.21 0.71 3.32
C HIS A 80 13.16 0.71 1.77
N LEU A 81 12.29 -0.07 1.17
CA LEU A 81 12.10 -0.14 -0.28
C LEU A 81 11.03 0.83 -0.80
N HIS A 82 10.16 1.32 0.10
CA HIS A 82 8.98 2.09 -0.30
C HIS A 82 9.34 3.30 -1.18
N THR A 83 10.30 4.11 -0.74
CA THR A 83 10.65 5.38 -1.42
C THR A 83 11.03 5.15 -2.88
N ASP A 84 11.94 4.23 -3.14
CA ASP A 84 12.43 3.98 -4.51
C ASP A 84 11.37 3.29 -5.37
N GLN A 85 10.59 2.39 -4.79
CA GLN A 85 9.48 1.75 -5.50
C GLN A 85 8.37 2.74 -5.86
N ILE A 86 8.02 3.66 -4.96
CA ILE A 86 7.05 4.73 -5.21
C ILE A 86 7.54 5.61 -6.37
N ILE A 87 8.80 6.07 -6.32
CA ILE A 87 9.37 6.92 -7.36
C ILE A 87 9.33 6.23 -8.71
N THR A 88 9.75 4.96 -8.77
CA THR A 88 9.69 4.16 -10.02
C THR A 88 8.27 4.06 -10.57
N CYS A 89 7.26 3.85 -9.73
CA CYS A 89 5.86 3.82 -10.18
C CYS A 89 5.42 5.18 -10.73
N LEU A 90 5.74 6.28 -10.02
CA LEU A 90 5.39 7.64 -10.44
C LEU A 90 6.05 8.04 -11.76
N GLU A 91 7.31 7.64 -11.99
CA GLU A 91 8.04 7.85 -13.25
C GLU A 91 7.42 7.11 -14.44
N ASN A 92 6.55 6.13 -14.17
CA ASN A 92 5.78 5.38 -15.16
C ASN A 92 4.28 5.71 -15.14
N ASP A 93 3.90 6.83 -14.51
CA ASP A 93 2.51 7.32 -14.41
C ASP A 93 1.52 6.30 -13.80
N ILE A 94 2.00 5.47 -12.85
CA ILE A 94 1.17 4.48 -12.15
C ILE A 94 0.84 4.99 -10.75
N ASN A 95 -0.45 5.07 -10.40
CA ASN A 95 -0.84 5.42 -9.04
C ASN A 95 -0.37 4.38 -8.02
N VAL A 96 -0.01 4.86 -6.85
CA VAL A 96 0.55 4.03 -5.78
C VAL A 96 -0.36 4.03 -4.56
N ILE A 97 -0.60 2.85 -4.00
CA ILE A 97 -1.14 2.66 -2.65
C ILE A 97 -0.03 2.02 -1.83
N CYS A 98 0.54 2.75 -0.87
CA CYS A 98 1.69 2.28 -0.09
C CYS A 98 1.35 2.09 1.38
N GLU A 99 1.84 0.99 1.96
CA GLU A 99 1.78 0.76 3.40
C GLU A 99 2.59 1.81 4.18
N LYS A 100 2.21 1.96 5.45
CA LYS A 100 2.91 2.84 6.39
C LYS A 100 4.19 2.15 6.94
N PRO A 101 5.22 2.91 7.26
CA PRO A 101 5.44 4.32 6.97
C PRO A 101 5.75 4.56 5.48
N LEU A 102 5.27 5.67 4.92
CA LEU A 102 5.49 6.00 3.52
C LEU A 102 6.97 6.19 3.18
N ALA A 103 7.71 6.81 4.08
CA ALA A 103 9.14 7.08 3.99
C ALA A 103 9.80 6.98 5.36
N LEU A 104 11.11 6.73 5.40
CA LEU A 104 11.88 6.61 6.65
C LEU A 104 12.62 7.89 7.02
N SER A 105 12.72 8.86 6.11
CA SER A 105 13.38 10.15 6.33
C SER A 105 12.60 11.30 5.68
N VAL A 106 12.86 12.52 6.15
CA VAL A 106 12.31 13.74 5.52
C VAL A 106 12.81 13.89 4.09
N SER A 107 14.08 13.59 3.84
CA SER A 107 14.66 13.65 2.49
C SER A 107 13.98 12.68 1.52
N ASP A 108 13.62 11.49 1.96
CA ASP A 108 12.86 10.53 1.15
C ASP A 108 11.45 11.03 0.85
N LEU A 109 10.80 11.64 1.84
CA LEU A 109 9.49 12.25 1.63
C LEU A 109 9.55 13.39 0.61
N ASP A 110 10.60 14.21 0.63
CA ASP A 110 10.81 15.29 -0.34
C ASP A 110 11.09 14.74 -1.75
N ARG A 111 11.83 13.62 -1.87
CA ARG A 111 12.03 12.92 -3.15
C ARG A 111 10.68 12.42 -3.72
N ILE A 112 9.84 11.80 -2.90
CA ILE A 112 8.50 11.33 -3.31
C ILE A 112 7.66 12.52 -3.78
N ARG A 113 7.59 13.61 -3.00
CA ARG A 113 6.83 14.82 -3.35
C ARG A 113 7.28 15.42 -4.67
N LYS A 114 8.59 15.50 -4.89
CA LYS A 114 9.15 16.01 -6.14
C LYS A 114 8.74 15.14 -7.32
N SER A 115 8.85 13.82 -7.21
CA SER A 115 8.44 12.89 -8.25
C SER A 115 6.93 12.98 -8.52
N GLU A 116 6.09 13.01 -7.48
CA GLU A 116 4.64 13.15 -7.63
C GLU A 116 4.23 14.47 -8.29
N SER A 117 4.98 15.56 -8.05
CA SER A 117 4.66 16.88 -8.61
C SER A 117 4.78 16.96 -10.13
N VAL A 118 5.57 16.08 -10.74
CA VAL A 118 5.80 16.02 -12.20
C VAL A 118 5.14 14.83 -12.87
N SER A 119 4.54 13.91 -12.11
CA SER A 119 3.81 12.74 -12.59
C SER A 119 2.32 13.02 -12.73
N ALA A 120 1.65 12.36 -13.67
CA ALA A 120 0.18 12.31 -13.73
C ALA A 120 -0.41 11.43 -12.60
N ALA A 121 0.38 10.51 -12.06
CA ALA A 121 -0.02 9.58 -11.00
C ALA A 121 0.03 10.22 -9.59
N LYS A 122 -0.61 9.54 -8.63
CA LYS A 122 -0.73 9.96 -7.23
C LYS A 122 -0.30 8.86 -6.27
N VAL A 123 0.15 9.29 -5.07
CA VAL A 123 0.51 8.40 -3.97
C VAL A 123 -0.51 8.47 -2.85
N PHE A 124 -0.99 7.30 -2.43
CA PHE A 124 -1.93 7.14 -1.32
C PHE A 124 -1.28 6.29 -0.22
N THR A 125 -1.14 6.86 0.98
CA THR A 125 -0.62 6.14 2.14
C THR A 125 -1.75 5.46 2.89
N ILE A 126 -1.57 4.19 3.25
CA ILE A 126 -2.51 3.46 4.09
C ILE A 126 -2.42 3.97 5.54
N MET A 127 -3.49 4.64 5.95
CA MET A 127 -3.69 5.18 7.31
C MET A 127 -4.97 4.58 7.89
N GLN A 128 -4.96 3.27 8.14
CA GLN A 128 -6.16 2.49 8.48
C GLN A 128 -6.92 3.04 9.69
N LEU A 129 -6.23 3.59 10.69
CA LEU A 129 -6.88 4.16 11.87
C LEU A 129 -7.76 5.38 11.57
N ARG A 130 -7.55 6.09 10.45
CA ARG A 130 -8.40 7.24 10.06
C ARG A 130 -9.86 6.86 9.84
N PHE A 131 -10.11 5.59 9.51
CA PHE A 131 -11.44 5.06 9.21
C PHE A 131 -12.00 4.21 10.35
N HIS A 132 -11.28 4.10 11.48
CA HIS A 132 -11.79 3.42 12.65
C HIS A 132 -12.91 4.24 13.28
N GLU A 133 -14.04 3.60 13.59
CA GLU A 133 -15.25 4.30 14.06
C GLU A 133 -14.97 5.20 15.28
N SER A 134 -14.22 4.70 16.27
CA SER A 134 -13.84 5.49 17.46
C SER A 134 -13.02 6.74 17.11
N ILE A 135 -12.16 6.69 16.08
CA ILE A 135 -11.36 7.84 15.66
C ILE A 135 -12.25 8.84 14.91
N ILE A 136 -13.19 8.35 14.10
CA ILE A 136 -14.17 9.21 13.42
C ILE A 136 -15.04 9.94 14.46
N GLN A 137 -15.57 9.21 15.45
CA GLN A 137 -16.37 9.78 16.55
C GLN A 137 -15.56 10.80 17.38
N LEU A 138 -14.30 10.45 17.73
CA LEU A 138 -13.42 11.38 18.45
C LEU A 138 -13.23 12.68 17.66
N LYS A 139 -12.94 12.59 16.36
CA LYS A 139 -12.79 13.77 15.49
C LYS A 139 -14.06 14.61 15.44
N GLN A 140 -15.24 13.98 15.32
CA GLN A 140 -16.52 14.67 15.31
C GLN A 140 -16.77 15.41 16.63
N ASN A 141 -16.51 14.75 17.76
CA ASN A 141 -16.66 15.35 19.10
C ASN A 141 -15.73 16.56 19.29
N MET A 142 -14.47 16.46 18.87
CA MET A 142 -13.49 17.56 18.93
C MET A 142 -13.89 18.74 18.03
N THR A 143 -14.48 18.46 16.87
CA THR A 143 -14.90 19.53 15.92
C THR A 143 -16.16 20.24 16.39
N SER A 144 -17.05 19.54 17.11
CA SER A 144 -18.31 20.11 17.64
C SER A 144 -18.11 20.93 18.93
N GLN A 145 -17.06 20.68 19.68
CA GLN A 145 -16.72 21.43 20.87
C GLN A 145 -15.90 22.68 20.49
N LYS A 146 -16.52 23.85 20.52
CA LYS A 146 -15.88 25.17 20.36
C LYS A 146 -15.14 25.60 21.65
N SER A 147 -14.37 24.74 22.30
CA SER A 147 -13.61 25.09 23.50
C SER A 147 -12.13 25.24 23.17
N ASP A 148 -11.49 26.26 23.73
CA ASP A 148 -10.03 26.44 23.72
C ASP A 148 -9.27 25.38 24.57
N GLU A 149 -9.96 24.34 25.03
CA GLU A 149 -9.37 23.25 25.80
C GLU A 149 -8.48 22.38 24.91
N LYS A 150 -7.23 22.26 25.33
CA LYS A 150 -6.28 21.31 24.70
C LYS A 150 -6.65 19.89 25.12
N HIS A 151 -6.97 19.06 24.13
CA HIS A 151 -7.18 17.62 24.33
C HIS A 151 -5.89 16.88 24.01
N GLU A 152 -5.43 16.07 24.96
CA GLU A 152 -4.33 15.14 24.74
C GLU A 152 -4.89 13.76 24.38
N VAL A 153 -4.48 13.22 23.22
CA VAL A 153 -4.84 11.88 22.78
C VAL A 153 -3.62 10.99 22.90
N ILE A 154 -3.62 10.08 23.85
CA ILE A 154 -2.54 9.10 24.04
C ILE A 154 -2.93 7.81 23.31
N PRO A 155 -2.25 7.45 22.20
CA PRO A 155 -2.53 6.20 21.51
C PRO A 155 -1.98 5.01 22.33
N VAL A 156 -2.86 4.22 22.92
CA VAL A 156 -2.49 3.05 23.77
C VAL A 156 -2.12 1.82 22.93
N SER A 157 -2.48 1.79 21.64
CA SER A 157 -2.22 0.65 20.75
C SER A 157 -0.74 0.36 20.48
N TYR A 158 0.17 1.30 20.77
CA TYR A 158 1.60 1.16 20.50
C TYR A 158 2.30 0.13 21.41
N THR A 159 1.77 -0.11 22.62
CA THR A 159 2.36 -1.02 23.58
C THR A 159 2.00 -2.49 23.32
N HIS A 160 0.91 -2.78 22.62
CA HIS A 160 0.48 -4.16 22.32
C HIS A 160 1.10 -4.71 21.03
N LEU A 161 1.46 -3.87 20.06
CA LEU A 161 2.11 -4.32 18.82
C LEU A 161 3.56 -4.77 19.06
N ARG A 162 4.28 -4.23 20.04
CA ARG A 162 5.63 -4.68 20.40
C ARG A 162 5.69 -6.04 21.09
N ALA A 163 4.62 -6.49 21.72
CA ALA A 163 4.59 -7.77 22.42
C ALA A 163 4.44 -8.98 21.49
N HIS A 164 4.04 -8.76 20.22
CA HIS A 164 3.85 -9.82 19.22
C HIS A 164 4.90 -9.84 18.11
N GLU A 165 5.84 -8.91 18.10
CA GLU A 165 6.96 -8.88 17.14
C GLU A 165 8.25 -9.52 17.67
N THR A 166 8.19 -10.37 18.69
CA THR A 166 9.31 -11.25 18.99
C THR A 166 9.31 -12.40 17.99
N TYR A 167 10.05 -12.22 16.91
CA TYR A 167 10.44 -13.32 16.04
C TYR A 167 11.22 -14.35 16.85
N PRO A 168 10.86 -15.64 16.79
CA PRO A 168 11.77 -16.66 17.26
C PRO A 168 12.99 -16.69 16.33
N HIS A 169 14.16 -16.58 16.92
CA HIS A 169 15.44 -16.77 16.25
C HIS A 169 15.60 -18.20 15.74
#